data_c297ee8715aec6c514ea6a608102c74b
#
_entry.id   c297ee8715aec6c514ea6a608102c74b
#
_cell.length_a   1.000
_cell.length_b   1.000
_cell.length_c   1.000
_cell.angle_alpha   90.00
_cell.angle_beta   90.00
_cell.angle_gamma   90.00
#
_symmetry.space_group_name_H-M   'P 1'
#
loop_
_entity.id
_entity.type
_entity.pdbx_description
1 polymer ?
#
loop_
_entity_poly.entity_id
_entity_poly.type
_entity_poly.pdbx_seq_one_letter_code
_entity_poly.pdbx_strand_id
1 'polypeptide(L)'
;MMTSVTDLGSILGVWAHPDDEAFLSGGIMAAARDAGQAVAVVTATLGEHGTPDPVAFPPHELTEVRRHELDRSLATLGVHTHRMLGYRDGGCAAVAPEHGASRIMQAIDEFEPDTVLTFGPDGYTGHPDHRAVSGWVTDAVLATNSHARVLHATAEHDFLSRFHDIHDRFNVFFAGKPSVNRITDMAIHAEWGGSVLDRKVLALAASGVRQGP
;
A
#
# COMPACT_ATOMS: atom_id res chain seq x y z
N MET A 1 -7.33 -1.61 -21.93
CA MET A 1 -6.48 -0.66 -21.19
C MET A 1 -7.40 0.22 -20.37
N MET A 2 -7.25 0.27 -19.08
CA MET A 2 -7.99 1.23 -18.23
C MET A 2 -7.39 2.62 -18.46
N THR A 3 -8.22 3.60 -18.72
CA THR A 3 -7.78 4.96 -19.02
C THR A 3 -8.15 5.95 -17.93
N SER A 4 -8.97 5.54 -16.98
CA SER A 4 -9.48 6.39 -15.89
C SER A 4 -9.52 5.65 -14.57
N VAL A 5 -9.39 6.39 -13.49
CA VAL A 5 -9.60 5.86 -12.12
C VAL A 5 -11.02 5.34 -11.94
N THR A 6 -12.00 5.93 -12.64
CA THR A 6 -13.40 5.47 -12.61
C THR A 6 -13.59 4.06 -13.16
N ASP A 7 -12.67 3.55 -13.98
CA ASP A 7 -12.72 2.19 -14.51
C ASP A 7 -12.35 1.14 -13.44
N LEU A 8 -11.82 1.57 -12.28
CA LEU A 8 -11.43 0.68 -11.19
C LEU A 8 -12.63 0.16 -10.38
N GLY A 9 -13.77 0.87 -10.38
CA GLY A 9 -14.92 0.53 -9.54
C GLY A 9 -14.62 0.70 -8.05
N SER A 10 -15.18 -0.17 -7.20
CA SER A 10 -14.84 -0.22 -5.78
C SER A 10 -13.43 -0.77 -5.57
N ILE A 11 -12.65 -0.15 -4.66
CA ILE A 11 -11.22 -0.43 -4.50
C ILE A 11 -10.92 -0.94 -3.10
N LEU A 12 -10.21 -2.05 -3.00
CA LEU A 12 -9.57 -2.54 -1.78
C LEU A 12 -8.06 -2.44 -1.91
N GLY A 13 -7.42 -1.53 -1.15
CA GLY A 13 -5.97 -1.50 -1.00
C GLY A 13 -5.52 -2.51 0.06
N VAL A 14 -4.54 -3.37 -0.23
CA VAL A 14 -3.99 -4.34 0.72
C VAL A 14 -2.48 -4.12 0.82
N TRP A 15 -2.03 -3.68 2.00
CA TRP A 15 -0.66 -3.21 2.21
C TRP A 15 -0.04 -3.83 3.46
N ALA A 16 1.28 -3.84 3.53
CA ALA A 16 1.99 -4.47 4.63
C ALA A 16 2.10 -3.56 5.86
N HIS A 17 2.48 -2.29 5.64
CA HIS A 17 2.78 -1.36 6.72
C HIS A 17 1.95 -0.08 6.60
N PRO A 18 1.72 0.64 7.71
CA PRO A 18 1.21 2.01 7.65
C PRO A 18 2.14 2.88 6.81
N ASP A 19 1.63 3.58 5.82
CA ASP A 19 2.24 4.45 4.81
C ASP A 19 2.34 3.86 3.39
N ASP A 20 2.44 2.56 3.20
CA ASP A 20 2.49 1.93 1.87
C ASP A 20 1.33 2.40 0.98
N GLU A 21 0.14 2.52 1.56
CA GLU A 21 -1.07 2.97 0.86
C GLU A 21 -0.92 4.38 0.28
N ALA A 22 -0.29 5.27 1.03
CA ALA A 22 -0.09 6.66 0.62
C ALA A 22 1.00 6.76 -0.45
N PHE A 23 2.11 6.00 -0.29
CA PHE A 23 3.19 5.97 -1.27
C PHE A 23 2.74 5.39 -2.60
N LEU A 24 2.13 4.21 -2.60
CA LEU A 24 1.91 3.42 -3.81
C LEU A 24 0.56 3.70 -4.47
N SER A 25 -0.47 4.07 -3.71
CA SER A 25 -1.82 4.24 -4.24
C SER A 25 -2.56 5.50 -3.79
N GLY A 26 -1.95 6.39 -3.00
CA GLY A 26 -2.62 7.55 -2.41
C GLY A 26 -3.33 8.46 -3.43
N GLY A 27 -2.69 8.72 -4.57
CA GLY A 27 -3.32 9.51 -5.64
C GLY A 27 -4.51 8.80 -6.29
N ILE A 28 -4.41 7.49 -6.51
CA ILE A 28 -5.50 6.66 -7.05
C ILE A 28 -6.68 6.68 -6.07
N MET A 29 -6.44 6.41 -4.79
CA MET A 29 -7.50 6.38 -3.77
C MET A 29 -8.18 7.73 -3.61
N ALA A 30 -7.42 8.84 -3.55
CA ALA A 30 -7.98 10.17 -3.46
C ALA A 30 -8.86 10.51 -4.67
N ALA A 31 -8.39 10.23 -5.89
CA ALA A 31 -9.16 10.47 -7.12
C ALA A 31 -10.40 9.58 -7.22
N ALA A 32 -10.32 8.31 -6.79
CA ALA A 32 -11.46 7.40 -6.73
C ALA A 32 -12.54 7.93 -5.76
N ARG A 33 -12.13 8.44 -4.59
CA ARG A 33 -13.07 9.05 -3.63
C ARG A 33 -13.73 10.30 -4.18
N ASP A 34 -13.00 11.15 -4.93
CA ASP A 34 -13.58 12.31 -5.61
C ASP A 34 -14.60 11.90 -6.69
N ALA A 35 -14.38 10.76 -7.34
CA ALA A 35 -15.30 10.19 -8.30
C ALA A 35 -16.51 9.46 -7.64
N GLY A 36 -16.61 9.46 -6.30
CA GLY A 36 -17.69 8.82 -5.54
C GLY A 36 -17.54 7.30 -5.40
N GLN A 37 -16.39 6.72 -5.76
CA GLN A 37 -16.15 5.29 -5.63
C GLN A 37 -15.92 4.89 -4.17
N ALA A 38 -16.32 3.67 -3.81
CA ALA A 38 -16.00 3.09 -2.51
C ALA A 38 -14.52 2.68 -2.46
N VAL A 39 -13.83 3.04 -1.38
CA VAL A 39 -12.42 2.68 -1.14
C VAL A 39 -12.27 2.17 0.29
N ALA A 40 -11.65 1.00 0.43
CA ALA A 40 -11.26 0.43 1.71
C ALA A 40 -9.77 0.08 1.70
N VAL A 41 -9.16 -0.04 2.88
CA VAL A 41 -7.77 -0.41 3.05
C VAL A 41 -7.62 -1.51 4.10
N VAL A 42 -6.77 -2.48 3.83
CA VAL A 42 -6.26 -3.45 4.80
C VAL A 42 -4.77 -3.24 4.97
N THR A 43 -4.31 -3.13 6.22
CA THR A 43 -2.90 -3.04 6.57
C THR A 43 -2.51 -4.24 7.42
N ALA A 44 -1.47 -4.98 7.02
CA ALA A 44 -1.14 -6.26 7.64
C ALA A 44 -0.51 -6.09 9.03
N THR A 45 0.43 -5.15 9.19
CA THR A 45 1.20 -4.96 10.43
C THR A 45 0.91 -3.60 11.07
N LEU A 46 1.44 -3.41 12.26
CA LEU A 46 1.33 -2.15 13.00
C LEU A 46 2.52 -1.20 12.72
N GLY A 47 3.57 -1.67 11.99
CA GLY A 47 4.73 -0.87 11.64
C GLY A 47 5.62 -0.52 12.85
N GLU A 48 5.61 -1.35 13.88
CA GLU A 48 6.24 -1.10 15.16
C GLU A 48 7.78 -1.14 15.15
N HIS A 49 8.38 -1.54 14.03
CA HIS A 49 9.83 -1.52 13.81
C HIS A 49 10.27 -0.45 12.80
N GLY A 50 9.34 0.36 12.29
CA GLY A 50 9.57 1.37 11.25
C GLY A 50 10.21 2.66 11.75
N THR A 51 11.17 2.61 12.69
CA THR A 51 11.90 3.78 13.18
C THR A 51 13.41 3.56 13.15
N PRO A 52 14.22 4.60 12.83
CA PRO A 52 15.68 4.54 12.98
C PRO A 52 16.13 4.66 14.44
N ASP A 53 15.25 5.10 15.36
CA ASP A 53 15.56 5.28 16.79
C ASP A 53 14.57 4.48 17.66
N PRO A 54 14.85 3.16 17.85
CA PRO A 54 13.99 2.30 18.68
C PRO A 54 14.10 2.58 20.19
N VAL A 55 15.03 3.44 20.60
CA VAL A 55 15.15 3.87 22.00
C VAL A 55 14.18 5.02 22.28
N ALA A 56 14.13 6.01 21.37
CA ALA A 56 13.19 7.12 21.46
C ALA A 56 11.75 6.68 21.15
N PHE A 57 11.58 5.67 20.30
CA PHE A 57 10.29 5.12 19.89
C PHE A 57 10.27 3.60 20.08
N PRO A 58 10.06 3.11 21.33
CA PRO A 58 9.96 1.67 21.58
C PRO A 58 8.75 1.07 20.84
N PRO A 59 8.82 -0.19 20.41
CA PRO A 59 7.78 -0.81 19.55
C PRO A 59 6.35 -0.65 20.06
N HIS A 60 6.12 -0.76 21.37
CA HIS A 60 4.78 -0.64 21.95
C HIS A 60 4.20 0.79 21.89
N GLU A 61 5.06 1.82 21.97
CA GLU A 61 4.65 3.22 21.80
C GLU A 61 4.51 3.55 20.32
N LEU A 62 5.44 3.04 19.50
CA LEU A 62 5.43 3.26 18.06
C LEU A 62 4.15 2.71 17.41
N THR A 63 3.65 1.57 17.85
CA THR A 63 2.36 1.00 17.39
C THR A 63 1.24 2.04 17.44
N GLU A 64 1.06 2.73 18.55
CA GLU A 64 -0.01 3.72 18.70
C GLU A 64 0.24 4.96 17.83
N VAL A 65 1.48 5.43 17.75
CA VAL A 65 1.85 6.53 16.87
C VAL A 65 1.54 6.20 15.42
N ARG A 66 1.97 5.03 14.93
CA ARG A 66 1.76 4.58 13.54
C ARG A 66 0.28 4.39 13.21
N ARG A 67 -0.50 3.89 14.17
CA ARG A 67 -1.95 3.79 14.01
C ARG A 67 -2.60 5.17 13.80
N HIS A 68 -2.25 6.14 14.63
CA HIS A 68 -2.76 7.51 14.47
C HIS A 68 -2.27 8.20 13.20
N GLU A 69 -1.04 7.94 12.77
CA GLU A 69 -0.52 8.44 11.49
C GLU A 69 -1.31 7.87 10.32
N LEU A 70 -1.57 6.56 10.31
CA LEU A 70 -2.37 5.89 9.29
C LEU A 70 -3.80 6.41 9.26
N ASP A 71 -4.46 6.57 10.42
CA ASP A 71 -5.81 7.13 10.49
C ASP A 71 -5.88 8.54 9.87
N ARG A 72 -4.88 9.39 10.13
CA ARG A 72 -4.80 10.74 9.53
C ARG A 72 -4.50 10.69 8.03
N SER A 73 -3.59 9.80 7.61
CA SER A 73 -3.26 9.57 6.20
C SER A 73 -4.52 9.18 5.43
N LEU A 74 -5.23 8.14 5.88
CA LEU A 74 -6.44 7.65 5.24
C LEU A 74 -7.57 8.69 5.23
N ALA A 75 -7.78 9.42 6.33
CA ALA A 75 -8.77 10.49 6.39
C ALA A 75 -8.47 11.61 5.38
N THR A 76 -7.19 11.98 5.21
CA THR A 76 -6.74 12.97 4.21
C THR A 76 -7.04 12.50 2.79
N LEU A 77 -6.91 11.21 2.51
CA LEU A 77 -7.24 10.60 1.22
C LEU A 77 -8.76 10.40 1.01
N GLY A 78 -9.58 10.63 2.05
CA GLY A 78 -11.03 10.42 2.03
C GLY A 78 -11.43 8.94 2.23
N VAL A 79 -10.52 8.12 2.73
CA VAL A 79 -10.75 6.70 3.02
C VAL A 79 -11.16 6.54 4.49
N HIS A 80 -12.33 5.95 4.74
CA HIS A 80 -12.90 5.79 6.09
C HIS A 80 -13.13 4.33 6.48
N THR A 81 -12.98 3.40 5.54
CA THR A 81 -13.07 1.95 5.78
C THR A 81 -11.67 1.39 5.83
N HIS A 82 -11.25 0.96 7.01
CA HIS A 82 -9.91 0.43 7.24
C HIS A 82 -9.93 -0.75 8.21
N ARG A 83 -9.05 -1.73 7.96
CA ARG A 83 -8.83 -2.89 8.83
C ARG A 83 -7.34 -3.15 9.02
N MET A 84 -6.90 -3.25 10.27
CA MET A 84 -5.58 -3.77 10.61
C MET A 84 -5.66 -5.27 10.89
N LEU A 85 -4.74 -6.06 10.32
CA LEU A 85 -4.69 -7.51 10.59
C LEU A 85 -3.94 -7.83 11.89
N GLY A 86 -3.05 -6.93 12.34
CA GLY A 86 -2.34 -7.03 13.62
C GLY A 86 -1.19 -8.04 13.61
N TYR A 87 -0.63 -8.35 12.44
CA TYR A 87 0.61 -9.12 12.37
C TYR A 87 1.78 -8.28 12.87
N ARG A 88 2.82 -8.95 13.36
CA ARG A 88 4.07 -8.31 13.75
C ARG A 88 4.79 -7.75 12.53
N ASP A 89 5.30 -6.54 12.62
CA ASP A 89 6.17 -5.93 11.61
C ASP A 89 7.46 -6.76 11.42
N GLY A 90 7.82 -7.03 10.17
CA GLY A 90 8.89 -7.96 9.80
C GLY A 90 8.49 -9.44 9.92
N GLY A 91 7.26 -9.76 10.31
CA GLY A 91 6.81 -11.12 10.63
C GLY A 91 5.90 -11.77 9.59
N CYS A 92 5.41 -11.05 8.58
CA CYS A 92 4.45 -11.61 7.63
C CYS A 92 4.98 -12.82 6.88
N ALA A 93 6.27 -12.84 6.54
CA ALA A 93 6.90 -13.96 5.84
C ALA A 93 6.93 -15.26 6.66
N ALA A 94 6.78 -15.19 7.98
CA ALA A 94 6.71 -16.35 8.87
C ALA A 94 5.26 -16.84 9.13
N VAL A 95 4.26 -16.10 8.66
CA VAL A 95 2.85 -16.50 8.74
C VAL A 95 2.57 -17.56 7.69
N ALA A 96 1.85 -18.63 8.06
CA ALA A 96 1.40 -19.63 7.10
C ALA A 96 0.58 -18.95 5.98
N PRO A 97 0.90 -19.15 4.68
CA PRO A 97 0.28 -18.44 3.58
C PRO A 97 -1.25 -18.52 3.59
N GLU A 98 -1.80 -19.70 3.89
CA GLU A 98 -3.24 -19.95 3.98
C GLU A 98 -3.90 -19.14 5.11
N HIS A 99 -3.18 -18.85 6.19
CA HIS A 99 -3.71 -18.03 7.27
C HIS A 99 -3.77 -16.55 6.86
N GLY A 100 -2.70 -16.03 6.24
CA GLY A 100 -2.71 -14.67 5.68
C GLY A 100 -3.79 -14.50 4.62
N ALA A 101 -3.87 -15.43 3.66
CA ALA A 101 -4.88 -15.43 2.61
C ALA A 101 -6.32 -15.46 3.17
N SER A 102 -6.59 -16.29 4.19
CA SER A 102 -7.92 -16.35 4.84
C SER A 102 -8.35 -14.99 5.41
N ARG A 103 -7.44 -14.20 5.97
CA ARG A 103 -7.75 -12.86 6.47
C ARG A 103 -8.07 -11.87 5.34
N ILE A 104 -7.39 -12.01 4.19
CA ILE A 104 -7.69 -11.20 3.00
C ILE A 104 -9.01 -11.64 2.36
N MET A 105 -9.29 -12.96 2.28
CA MET A 105 -10.58 -13.48 1.81
C MET A 105 -11.74 -12.84 2.57
N GLN A 106 -11.67 -12.79 3.91
CA GLN A 106 -12.69 -12.14 4.73
C GLN A 106 -12.91 -10.67 4.36
N ALA A 107 -11.85 -9.94 4.03
CA ALA A 107 -11.97 -8.55 3.60
C ALA A 107 -12.56 -8.42 2.19
N ILE A 108 -12.22 -9.32 1.27
CA ILE A 108 -12.79 -9.38 -0.07
C ILE A 108 -14.28 -9.71 -0.01
N ASP A 109 -14.68 -10.72 0.76
CA ASP A 109 -16.08 -11.14 0.91
C ASP A 109 -16.96 -10.04 1.55
N GLU A 110 -16.40 -9.29 2.49
CA GLU A 110 -17.13 -8.23 3.18
C GLU A 110 -17.26 -6.94 2.34
N PHE A 111 -16.22 -6.59 1.59
CA PHE A 111 -16.19 -5.34 0.85
C PHE A 111 -16.62 -5.49 -0.62
N GLU A 112 -16.54 -6.71 -1.18
CA GLU A 112 -16.87 -7.03 -2.57
C GLU A 112 -16.23 -6.06 -3.59
N PRO A 113 -14.87 -5.93 -3.61
CA PRO A 113 -14.18 -4.96 -4.47
C PRO A 113 -14.24 -5.34 -5.94
N ASP A 114 -14.31 -4.35 -6.83
CA ASP A 114 -14.06 -4.53 -8.27
C ASP A 114 -12.56 -4.62 -8.57
N THR A 115 -11.74 -3.97 -7.72
CA THR A 115 -10.28 -3.92 -7.90
C THR A 115 -9.57 -4.03 -6.56
N VAL A 116 -8.56 -4.89 -6.49
CA VAL A 116 -7.60 -4.96 -5.37
C VAL A 116 -6.28 -4.34 -5.82
N LEU A 117 -5.77 -3.38 -5.03
CA LEU A 117 -4.44 -2.77 -5.20
C LEU A 117 -3.48 -3.37 -4.18
N THR A 118 -2.32 -3.84 -4.61
CA THR A 118 -1.30 -4.40 -3.73
C THR A 118 0.09 -4.36 -4.36
N PHE A 119 1.08 -4.94 -3.70
CA PHE A 119 2.42 -5.12 -4.25
C PHE A 119 2.46 -6.17 -5.35
N GLY A 120 3.44 -6.05 -6.26
CA GLY A 120 3.82 -7.16 -7.14
C GLY A 120 4.50 -8.30 -6.37
N PRO A 121 4.76 -9.45 -7.03
CA PRO A 121 5.48 -10.58 -6.42
C PRO A 121 6.89 -10.23 -5.94
N ASP A 122 7.49 -9.17 -6.49
CA ASP A 122 8.77 -8.60 -6.06
C ASP A 122 8.68 -7.81 -4.73
N GLY A 123 7.46 -7.48 -4.29
CA GLY A 123 7.22 -6.67 -3.10
C GLY A 123 7.55 -5.19 -3.30
N TYR A 124 7.72 -4.71 -4.53
CA TYR A 124 8.11 -3.36 -4.92
C TYR A 124 9.49 -2.92 -4.36
N THR A 125 9.70 -2.96 -3.04
CA THR A 125 10.98 -2.66 -2.37
C THR A 125 11.78 -3.90 -2.03
N GLY A 126 11.27 -5.09 -2.36
CA GLY A 126 11.86 -6.37 -1.97
C GLY A 126 11.59 -6.79 -0.53
N HIS A 127 10.85 -5.99 0.26
CA HIS A 127 10.58 -6.30 1.67
C HIS A 127 9.86 -7.66 1.81
N PRO A 128 10.30 -8.54 2.75
CA PRO A 128 9.68 -9.86 2.94
C PRO A 128 8.18 -9.80 3.23
N ASP A 129 7.74 -8.82 4.03
CA ASP A 129 6.32 -8.63 4.34
C ASP A 129 5.51 -8.22 3.11
N HIS A 130 6.05 -7.36 2.23
CA HIS A 130 5.39 -6.97 0.98
C HIS A 130 5.16 -8.17 0.06
N ARG A 131 6.18 -9.04 -0.05
CA ARG A 131 6.08 -10.28 -0.83
C ARG A 131 5.04 -11.24 -0.25
N ALA A 132 5.03 -11.38 1.08
CA ALA A 132 4.04 -12.22 1.77
C ALA A 132 2.61 -11.72 1.53
N VAL A 133 2.37 -10.41 1.70
CA VAL A 133 1.06 -9.79 1.46
C VAL A 133 0.63 -9.94 0.00
N SER A 134 1.54 -9.74 -0.96
CA SER A 134 1.27 -9.99 -2.40
C SER A 134 0.81 -11.43 -2.66
N GLY A 135 1.48 -12.41 -2.04
CA GLY A 135 1.10 -13.83 -2.12
C GLY A 135 -0.28 -14.08 -1.52
N TRP A 136 -0.55 -13.55 -0.31
CA TRP A 136 -1.85 -13.70 0.35
C TRP A 136 -3.01 -13.14 -0.47
N VAL A 137 -2.83 -11.99 -1.11
CA VAL A 137 -3.84 -11.41 -2.00
C VAL A 137 -4.10 -12.31 -3.20
N THR A 138 -3.03 -12.81 -3.83
CA THR A 138 -3.12 -13.71 -4.98
C THR A 138 -3.92 -14.97 -4.61
N ASP A 139 -3.56 -15.63 -3.50
CA ASP A 139 -4.21 -16.84 -3.04
C ASP A 139 -5.68 -16.58 -2.64
N ALA A 140 -5.95 -15.44 -1.99
CA ALA A 140 -7.30 -15.06 -1.58
C ALA A 140 -8.22 -14.84 -2.78
N VAL A 141 -7.79 -14.10 -3.79
CA VAL A 141 -8.60 -13.83 -5.00
C VAL A 141 -8.88 -15.12 -5.77
N LEU A 142 -7.88 -16.00 -5.88
CA LEU A 142 -8.06 -17.31 -6.53
C LEU A 142 -9.05 -18.21 -5.77
N ALA A 143 -8.99 -18.19 -4.44
CA ALA A 143 -9.82 -19.05 -3.60
C ALA A 143 -11.30 -18.58 -3.48
N THR A 144 -11.54 -17.29 -3.52
CA THR A 144 -12.90 -16.70 -3.42
C THR A 144 -13.67 -16.76 -4.74
N ASN A 145 -13.04 -17.13 -5.87
CA ASN A 145 -13.60 -16.91 -7.21
C ASN A 145 -14.10 -15.46 -7.41
N SER A 146 -13.47 -14.51 -6.73
CA SER A 146 -13.80 -13.09 -6.84
C SER A 146 -13.60 -12.60 -8.28
N HIS A 147 -14.48 -11.73 -8.75
CA HIS A 147 -14.31 -11.06 -10.04
C HIS A 147 -13.37 -9.85 -9.93
N ALA A 148 -12.83 -9.58 -8.75
CA ALA A 148 -11.91 -8.47 -8.51
C ALA A 148 -10.64 -8.60 -9.36
N ARG A 149 -10.28 -7.52 -10.02
CA ARG A 149 -8.99 -7.41 -10.69
C ARG A 149 -7.91 -7.13 -9.66
N VAL A 150 -6.78 -7.80 -9.77
CA VAL A 150 -5.61 -7.47 -8.94
C VAL A 150 -4.67 -6.59 -9.75
N LEU A 151 -4.37 -5.40 -9.25
CA LEU A 151 -3.39 -4.49 -9.82
C LEU A 151 -2.21 -4.34 -8.87
N HIS A 152 -1.02 -4.58 -9.42
CA HIS A 152 0.23 -4.51 -8.70
C HIS A 152 0.87 -3.13 -8.85
N ALA A 153 1.37 -2.58 -7.75
CA ALA A 153 2.27 -1.43 -7.80
C ALA A 153 3.53 -1.81 -8.59
N THR A 154 3.93 -0.95 -9.51
CA THR A 154 5.11 -1.14 -10.35
C THR A 154 5.82 0.21 -10.57
N ALA A 155 7.01 0.18 -11.14
CA ALA A 155 7.80 1.35 -11.45
C ALA A 155 8.04 1.50 -12.96
N GLU A 156 8.26 2.74 -13.37
CA GLU A 156 8.78 3.09 -14.68
C GLU A 156 10.29 3.31 -14.61
N HIS A 157 11.00 3.00 -15.70
CA HIS A 157 12.45 3.17 -15.77
C HIS A 157 12.88 4.62 -15.52
N ASP A 158 12.21 5.58 -16.15
CA ASP A 158 12.57 6.99 -16.04
C ASP A 158 12.29 7.54 -14.63
N PHE A 159 11.23 7.06 -13.95
CA PHE A 159 10.97 7.37 -12.56
C PHE A 159 12.11 6.89 -11.63
N LEU A 160 12.53 5.64 -11.77
CA LEU A 160 13.63 5.10 -10.95
C LEU A 160 14.94 5.84 -11.20
N SER A 161 15.24 6.17 -12.47
CA SER A 161 16.44 6.89 -12.86
C SER A 161 16.43 8.32 -12.32
N ARG A 162 15.30 9.01 -12.43
CA ARG A 162 15.13 10.41 -12.01
C ARG A 162 15.27 10.59 -10.51
N PHE A 163 14.81 9.63 -9.72
CA PHE A 163 14.80 9.68 -8.26
C PHE A 163 15.84 8.76 -7.60
N HIS A 164 16.82 8.29 -8.38
CA HIS A 164 17.87 7.37 -7.92
C HIS A 164 18.55 7.85 -6.63
N ASP A 165 19.01 9.10 -6.57
CA ASP A 165 19.72 9.66 -5.42
C ASP A 165 18.85 9.69 -4.15
N ILE A 166 17.54 9.91 -4.31
CA ILE A 166 16.57 9.88 -3.20
C ILE A 166 16.39 8.44 -2.72
N HIS A 167 16.20 7.51 -3.66
CA HIS A 167 16.06 6.10 -3.32
C HIS A 167 17.27 5.54 -2.59
N ASP A 168 18.47 5.89 -3.04
CA ASP A 168 19.73 5.46 -2.42
C ASP A 168 19.92 6.10 -1.04
N ARG A 169 19.66 7.41 -0.92
CA ARG A 169 19.78 8.13 0.35
C ARG A 169 18.92 7.53 1.45
N PHE A 170 17.71 7.09 1.12
CA PHE A 170 16.76 6.52 2.07
C PHE A 170 16.76 4.98 2.06
N ASN A 171 17.66 4.35 1.31
CA ASN A 171 17.77 2.89 1.17
C ASN A 171 16.40 2.23 0.86
N VAL A 172 15.62 2.85 -0.03
CA VAL A 172 14.25 2.42 -0.32
C VAL A 172 14.20 0.99 -0.87
N PHE A 173 15.19 0.62 -1.66
CA PHE A 173 15.26 -0.69 -2.34
C PHE A 173 16.33 -1.61 -1.71
N PHE A 174 16.30 -1.73 -0.37
CA PHE A 174 17.30 -2.48 0.39
C PHE A 174 17.38 -3.98 0.03
N ALA A 175 16.29 -4.59 -0.42
CA ALA A 175 16.21 -6.00 -0.78
C ALA A 175 16.08 -6.25 -2.29
N GLY A 176 16.18 -5.19 -3.11
CA GLY A 176 16.13 -5.26 -4.56
C GLY A 176 15.27 -4.16 -5.17
N LYS A 177 15.46 -3.92 -6.46
CA LYS A 177 14.66 -2.93 -7.21
C LYS A 177 13.34 -3.55 -7.68
N PRO A 178 12.27 -2.75 -7.83
CA PRO A 178 11.00 -3.23 -8.36
C PRO A 178 11.14 -3.68 -9.82
N SER A 179 10.22 -4.52 -10.24
CA SER A 179 9.99 -4.79 -11.66
C SER A 179 9.67 -3.49 -12.40
N VAL A 180 10.30 -3.31 -13.57
CA VAL A 180 10.14 -2.11 -14.38
C VAL A 180 9.26 -2.43 -15.58
N ASN A 181 8.24 -1.59 -15.77
CA ASN A 181 7.32 -1.72 -16.90
C ASN A 181 7.29 -0.44 -17.72
N ARG A 182 7.00 -0.56 -19.02
CA ARG A 182 6.72 0.59 -19.86
C ARG A 182 5.34 1.12 -19.52
N ILE A 183 5.14 2.43 -19.60
CA ILE A 183 3.83 3.07 -19.38
C ILE A 183 2.73 2.39 -20.22
N THR A 184 3.05 2.00 -21.45
CA THR A 184 2.11 1.32 -22.38
C THR A 184 1.67 -0.06 -21.89
N ASP A 185 2.40 -0.68 -20.98
CA ASP A 185 2.14 -2.02 -20.46
C ASP A 185 1.46 -1.96 -19.08
N MET A 186 1.32 -0.75 -18.50
CA MET A 186 0.64 -0.54 -17.24
C MET A 186 -0.88 -0.52 -17.44
N ALA A 187 -1.61 -1.14 -16.53
CA ALA A 187 -3.08 -1.10 -16.52
C ALA A 187 -3.60 0.31 -16.25
N ILE A 188 -2.91 1.05 -15.40
CA ILE A 188 -3.17 2.47 -15.09
C ILE A 188 -1.84 3.20 -14.91
N HIS A 189 -1.72 4.35 -15.55
CA HIS A 189 -0.69 5.34 -15.32
C HIS A 189 -1.37 6.70 -15.24
N ALA A 190 -1.12 7.45 -14.18
CA ALA A 190 -1.75 8.74 -13.96
C ALA A 190 -0.77 9.75 -13.36
N GLU A 191 -0.82 10.95 -13.86
CA GLU A 191 -0.14 12.11 -13.29
C GLU A 191 -1.13 12.91 -12.45
N TRP A 192 -0.73 13.21 -11.22
CA TRP A 192 -1.59 13.92 -10.28
C TRP A 192 -1.20 15.39 -10.16
N GLY A 193 -2.20 16.26 -10.09
CA GLY A 193 -2.05 17.69 -9.83
C GLY A 193 -3.19 18.21 -8.95
N GLY A 194 -3.10 19.51 -8.57
CA GLY A 194 -4.12 20.18 -7.76
C GLY A 194 -4.42 19.42 -6.45
N SER A 195 -5.69 19.38 -6.07
CA SER A 195 -6.14 18.83 -4.78
C SER A 195 -5.80 17.34 -4.56
N VAL A 196 -5.71 16.53 -5.60
CA VAL A 196 -5.33 15.12 -5.49
C VAL A 196 -3.87 14.98 -5.08
N LEU A 197 -2.97 15.74 -5.74
CA LEU A 197 -1.55 15.77 -5.38
C LEU A 197 -1.35 16.33 -3.97
N ASP A 198 -2.04 17.43 -3.64
CA ASP A 198 -1.95 18.05 -2.31
C ASP A 198 -2.33 17.07 -1.20
N ARG A 199 -3.44 16.33 -1.38
CA ARG A 199 -3.87 15.30 -0.41
C ARG A 199 -2.88 14.14 -0.32
N LYS A 200 -2.32 13.67 -1.44
CA LYS A 200 -1.27 12.65 -1.42
C LYS A 200 -0.05 13.12 -0.61
N VAL A 201 0.41 14.35 -0.85
CA VAL A 201 1.55 14.93 -0.12
C VAL A 201 1.24 15.07 1.38
N LEU A 202 0.05 15.55 1.73
CA LEU A 202 -0.38 15.67 3.14
C LEU A 202 -0.53 14.30 3.81
N ALA A 203 -1.03 13.28 3.11
CA ALA A 203 -1.11 11.92 3.63
C ALA A 203 0.28 11.34 3.92
N LEU A 204 1.24 11.53 3.01
CA LEU A 204 2.64 11.14 3.22
C LEU A 204 3.28 11.90 4.40
N ALA A 205 2.99 13.20 4.53
CA ALA A 205 3.49 14.01 5.64
C ALA A 205 2.89 13.61 7.01
N ALA A 206 1.74 12.92 7.02
CA ALA A 206 1.15 12.39 8.25
C ALA A 206 2.02 11.30 8.92
N SER A 207 2.88 10.63 8.16
CA SER A 207 3.83 9.59 8.62
C SER A 207 5.12 10.23 9.17
N GLY A 208 4.99 11.06 10.23
CA GLY A 208 6.07 11.92 10.74
C GLY A 208 7.25 11.20 11.39
N VAL A 209 7.06 10.01 11.93
CA VAL A 209 8.11 9.27 12.68
C VAL A 209 9.27 8.82 11.79
N ARG A 210 9.07 8.69 10.48
CA ARG A 210 10.16 8.37 9.53
C ARG A 210 11.01 9.59 9.12
N GLN A 211 10.54 10.78 9.43
CA GLN A 211 11.31 12.01 9.20
C GLN A 211 12.21 12.25 10.42
N GLY A 212 13.26 11.44 10.55
CA GLY A 212 14.36 11.78 11.43
C GLY A 212 15.00 13.11 10.99
N PRO A 213 15.69 13.82 11.91
CA PRO A 213 16.27 15.13 11.65
C PRO A 213 17.24 15.15 10.49
#